data_6b53673e6c5aa19aef735e271fd3acf7
#
_entry.id   6b53673e6c5aa19aef735e271fd3acf7
#
_cell.length_a   1.000
_cell.length_b   1.000
_cell.length_c   1.000
_cell.angle_alpha   90.00
_cell.angle_beta   90.00
_cell.angle_gamma   90.00
#
_symmetry.space_group_name_H-M   'P 1'
#
loop_
_entity.id
_entity.type
_entity.pdbx_description
1 polymer ?
#
loop_
_entity_poly.entity_id
_entity_poly.type
_entity_poly.pdbx_seq_one_letter_code
_entity_poly.pdbx_strand_id
1 'polypeptide(L)'
;STPRDAGHTKDTKQAALSVLKTIYLGQLADGHIERLAIAVDADRATDGGGFQRTLSQLSQCLNPAGYALRANAEPGGLLFAHNDGLHDIGAWVMPNNADEGALEHWIATNLHPDERAMMQHAQTAIDHIPNGPKFKPAKRKKAEIATWLAWQAEPDHGLWQAAKPGLLDESAPQWQALQAWLVRVFTAD
;
A
#
# COMPACT_ATOMS: atom_id res chain seq x y z
N SER A 1 1.86 7.98 -13.09
CA SER A 1 1.08 7.10 -13.97
C SER A 1 0.42 5.99 -13.15
N THR A 2 -0.76 5.56 -13.54
CA THR A 2 -1.45 4.44 -12.92
C THR A 2 -1.14 3.14 -13.68
N PRO A 3 -1.26 1.95 -13.05
CA PRO A 3 -1.07 0.68 -13.76
C PRO A 3 -1.97 0.49 -15.00
N ARG A 4 -3.12 1.15 -15.03
CA ARG A 4 -4.03 1.13 -16.20
C ARG A 4 -3.42 1.85 -17.41
N ASP A 5 -2.67 2.92 -17.18
CA ASP A 5 -2.00 3.67 -18.25
C ASP A 5 -0.93 2.85 -18.96
N ALA A 6 -0.44 1.78 -18.29
CA ALA A 6 0.50 0.81 -18.88
C ALA A 6 -0.17 -0.35 -19.63
N GLY A 7 -1.49 -0.31 -19.84
CA GLY A 7 -2.24 -1.34 -20.58
C GLY A 7 -2.56 -2.62 -19.80
N HIS A 8 -2.33 -2.62 -18.48
CA HIS A 8 -2.60 -3.78 -17.62
C HIS A 8 -4.01 -3.69 -17.00
N THR A 9 -4.85 -4.69 -17.23
CA THR A 9 -6.27 -4.64 -16.82
C THR A 9 -6.67 -5.60 -15.71
N LYS A 10 -5.85 -6.60 -15.36
CA LYS A 10 -6.29 -7.70 -14.48
C LYS A 10 -5.57 -7.81 -13.14
N ASP A 11 -4.30 -7.47 -13.03
CA ASP A 11 -3.52 -7.56 -11.81
C ASP A 11 -2.75 -6.26 -11.60
N THR A 12 -3.26 -5.42 -10.71
CA THR A 12 -2.71 -4.09 -10.43
C THR A 12 -1.29 -4.16 -9.84
N LYS A 13 -1.00 -5.19 -9.00
CA LYS A 13 0.34 -5.38 -8.43
C LYS A 13 1.35 -5.78 -9.51
N GLN A 14 1.01 -6.75 -10.35
CA GLN A 14 1.89 -7.16 -11.45
C GLN A 14 2.10 -6.01 -12.45
N ALA A 15 1.07 -5.21 -12.71
CA ALA A 15 1.20 -4.02 -13.52
C ALA A 15 2.17 -3.00 -12.90
N ALA A 16 2.07 -2.73 -11.61
CA ALA A 16 2.99 -1.83 -10.89
C ALA A 16 4.44 -2.33 -10.95
N LEU A 17 4.67 -3.62 -10.70
CA LEU A 17 6.00 -4.24 -10.79
C LEU A 17 6.55 -4.23 -12.23
N SER A 18 5.71 -4.43 -13.24
CA SER A 18 6.09 -4.32 -14.64
C SER A 18 6.53 -2.90 -15.00
N VAL A 19 5.74 -1.90 -14.62
CA VAL A 19 6.06 -0.48 -14.85
C VAL A 19 7.34 -0.07 -14.10
N LEU A 20 7.50 -0.52 -12.84
CA LEU A 20 8.74 -0.34 -12.09
C LEU A 20 9.94 -0.82 -12.89
N LYS A 21 9.89 -2.07 -13.36
CA LYS A 21 10.99 -2.73 -14.08
C LYS A 21 11.27 -2.10 -15.45
N THR A 22 10.23 -1.78 -16.24
CA THR A 22 10.39 -1.40 -17.65
C THR A 22 10.57 0.10 -17.86
N ILE A 23 10.18 0.93 -16.89
CA ILE A 23 10.19 2.38 -17.01
C ILE A 23 11.06 3.01 -15.92
N TYR A 24 10.68 2.84 -14.65
CA TYR A 24 11.24 3.65 -13.57
C TYR A 24 12.67 3.27 -13.21
N LEU A 25 13.07 1.99 -13.28
CA LEU A 25 14.47 1.60 -13.02
C LEU A 25 15.43 2.20 -14.05
N GLY A 26 15.03 2.28 -15.32
CA GLY A 26 15.83 2.97 -16.35
C GLY A 26 15.93 4.47 -16.07
N GLN A 27 14.82 5.12 -15.77
CA GLN A 27 14.80 6.55 -15.46
C GLN A 27 15.63 6.90 -14.21
N LEU A 28 15.66 6.02 -13.20
CA LEU A 28 16.49 6.18 -12.02
C LEU A 28 17.98 6.02 -12.35
N ALA A 29 18.33 5.01 -13.14
CA ALA A 29 19.72 4.78 -13.59
C ALA A 29 20.25 5.91 -14.48
N ASP A 30 19.40 6.48 -15.33
CA ASP A 30 19.74 7.60 -16.22
C ASP A 30 19.70 8.98 -15.52
N GLY A 31 19.34 9.03 -14.24
CA GLY A 31 19.24 10.26 -13.46
C GLY A 31 18.04 11.16 -13.83
N HIS A 32 17.07 10.65 -14.59
CA HIS A 32 15.82 11.38 -14.88
C HIS A 32 14.87 11.49 -13.69
N ILE A 33 14.97 10.58 -12.74
CA ILE A 33 14.37 10.65 -11.41
C ILE A 33 15.44 10.38 -10.37
N GLU A 34 15.35 11.08 -9.24
CA GLU A 34 16.37 10.95 -8.17
C GLU A 34 15.95 9.94 -7.11
N ARG A 35 14.66 9.85 -6.82
CA ARG A 35 14.11 9.03 -5.73
C ARG A 35 12.92 8.21 -6.21
N LEU A 36 12.81 7.02 -5.70
CA LEU A 36 11.76 6.09 -6.07
C LEU A 36 11.22 5.34 -4.85
N ALA A 37 9.92 5.30 -4.73
CA ALA A 37 9.22 4.46 -3.77
C ALA A 37 8.08 3.70 -4.45
N ILE A 38 7.83 2.48 -3.99
CA ILE A 38 6.70 1.66 -4.42
C ILE A 38 5.91 1.19 -3.20
N ALA A 39 4.58 1.38 -3.25
CA ALA A 39 3.65 0.78 -2.28
C ALA A 39 2.78 -0.26 -2.98
N VAL A 40 2.68 -1.45 -2.40
CA VAL A 40 1.90 -2.57 -2.94
C VAL A 40 1.19 -3.33 -1.82
N ASP A 41 0.06 -3.94 -2.14
CA ASP A 41 -0.66 -4.80 -1.20
C ASP A 41 0.06 -6.14 -1.01
N ALA A 42 0.11 -6.65 0.23
CA ALA A 42 0.53 -8.03 0.49
C ALA A 42 -0.47 -9.03 -0.14
N ASP A 43 -1.76 -8.67 -0.13
CA ASP A 43 -2.88 -9.57 -0.38
C ASP A 43 -2.94 -10.73 0.65
N ARG A 44 -3.88 -11.65 0.48
CA ARG A 44 -4.06 -12.80 1.38
C ARG A 44 -3.23 -13.98 0.89
N ALA A 45 -2.63 -14.72 1.83
CA ALA A 45 -1.87 -15.93 1.53
C ALA A 45 -2.76 -16.99 0.83
N THR A 46 -4.01 -17.12 1.25
CA THR A 46 -5.01 -18.01 0.64
C THR A 46 -5.33 -17.68 -0.81
N ASP A 47 -5.14 -16.43 -1.22
CA ASP A 47 -5.37 -15.96 -2.59
C ASP A 47 -4.05 -15.90 -3.40
N GLY A 48 -3.00 -16.55 -2.90
CA GLY A 48 -1.68 -16.57 -3.51
C GLY A 48 -0.86 -15.30 -3.28
N GLY A 49 -1.19 -14.51 -2.26
CA GLY A 49 -0.45 -13.34 -1.79
C GLY A 49 0.36 -13.62 -0.52
N GLY A 50 0.39 -12.62 0.36
CA GLY A 50 1.12 -12.59 1.62
C GLY A 50 2.41 -11.78 1.54
N PHE A 51 2.86 -11.29 2.70
CA PHE A 51 4.04 -10.42 2.79
C PHE A 51 5.28 -11.06 2.16
N GLN A 52 5.65 -12.27 2.57
CA GLN A 52 6.86 -12.93 2.08
C GLN A 52 6.87 -13.16 0.56
N ARG A 53 5.73 -13.51 -0.01
CA ARG A 53 5.58 -13.65 -1.45
C ARG A 53 5.75 -12.31 -2.17
N THR A 54 5.12 -11.25 -1.66
CA THR A 54 5.25 -9.91 -2.22
C THR A 54 6.68 -9.39 -2.11
N LEU A 55 7.36 -9.62 -0.99
CA LEU A 55 8.78 -9.31 -0.82
C LEU A 55 9.66 -10.05 -1.83
N SER A 56 9.39 -11.34 -2.05
CA SER A 56 10.09 -12.13 -3.08
C SER A 56 9.87 -11.55 -4.48
N GLN A 57 8.66 -11.13 -4.82
CA GLN A 57 8.36 -10.50 -6.11
C GLN A 57 9.09 -9.15 -6.30
N LEU A 58 9.15 -8.33 -5.25
CA LEU A 58 9.94 -7.10 -5.25
C LEU A 58 11.42 -7.39 -5.46
N SER A 59 11.98 -8.35 -4.73
CA SER A 59 13.38 -8.76 -4.88
C SER A 59 13.68 -9.29 -6.28
N GLN A 60 12.81 -10.12 -6.84
CA GLN A 60 12.94 -10.61 -8.23
C GLN A 60 12.89 -9.48 -9.28
N CYS A 61 12.17 -8.40 -8.98
CA CYS A 61 12.11 -7.24 -9.84
C CYS A 61 13.38 -6.37 -9.73
N LEU A 62 13.88 -6.17 -8.51
CA LEU A 62 14.91 -5.19 -8.18
C LEU A 62 16.36 -5.75 -8.23
N ASN A 63 16.57 -7.02 -7.83
CA ASN A 63 17.91 -7.60 -7.81
C ASN A 63 18.62 -7.61 -9.18
N PRO A 64 17.95 -7.89 -10.31
CA PRO A 64 18.60 -7.83 -11.63
C PRO A 64 19.10 -6.43 -12.02
N ALA A 65 18.55 -5.38 -11.40
CA ALA A 65 18.97 -4.00 -11.58
C ALA A 65 20.00 -3.53 -10.53
N GLY A 66 20.60 -4.44 -9.78
CA GLY A 66 21.64 -4.14 -8.80
C GLY A 66 21.15 -3.73 -7.41
N TYR A 67 19.85 -3.81 -7.13
CA TYR A 67 19.29 -3.45 -5.84
C TYR A 67 19.09 -4.68 -4.94
N ALA A 68 19.57 -4.62 -3.71
CA ALA A 68 19.41 -5.65 -2.70
C ALA A 68 18.69 -5.11 -1.45
N LEU A 69 17.83 -5.94 -0.85
CA LEU A 69 17.13 -5.57 0.40
C LEU A 69 18.16 -5.32 1.50
N ARG A 70 18.10 -4.14 2.14
CA ARG A 70 18.87 -3.89 3.36
C ARG A 70 18.30 -4.68 4.53
N ALA A 71 19.14 -5.44 5.22
CA ALA A 71 18.82 -5.94 6.54
C ALA A 71 18.76 -4.75 7.52
N ASN A 72 17.70 -4.65 8.32
CA ASN A 72 17.54 -3.62 9.36
C ASN A 72 17.25 -2.18 8.87
N ALA A 73 16.37 -2.02 7.90
CA ALA A 73 15.81 -0.70 7.59
C ALA A 73 14.82 -0.27 8.69
N GLU A 74 15.32 0.27 9.80
CA GLU A 74 14.51 0.92 10.85
C GLU A 74 14.28 2.41 10.51
N PRO A 75 13.09 2.94 10.82
CA PRO A 75 11.85 2.34 11.26
C PRO A 75 10.90 1.97 10.10
N GLY A 76 10.45 0.73 10.10
CA GLY A 76 9.18 0.30 9.55
C GLY A 76 9.09 -0.02 8.05
N GLY A 77 9.78 0.67 7.16
CA GLY A 77 9.69 0.45 5.72
C GLY A 77 10.88 -0.31 5.14
N LEU A 78 10.71 -0.88 3.96
CA LEU A 78 11.77 -1.60 3.27
C LEU A 78 12.62 -0.64 2.43
N LEU A 79 13.94 -0.87 2.42
CA LEU A 79 14.88 -0.19 1.53
C LEU A 79 15.67 -1.23 0.74
N PHE A 80 15.80 -1.00 -0.55
CA PHE A 80 16.66 -1.75 -1.45
C PHE A 80 17.83 -0.87 -1.85
N ALA A 81 19.03 -1.24 -1.41
CA ALA A 81 20.25 -0.51 -1.70
C ALA A 81 20.86 -0.94 -3.03
N HIS A 82 21.38 0.01 -3.81
CA HIS A 82 22.11 -0.28 -5.05
C HIS A 82 23.55 -0.68 -4.76
N ASN A 83 24.07 -1.69 -5.47
CA ASN A 83 25.42 -2.18 -5.29
C ASN A 83 26.51 -1.15 -5.66
N ASP A 84 26.22 -0.27 -6.62
CA ASP A 84 27.15 0.75 -7.12
C ASP A 84 26.81 2.16 -6.59
N GLY A 85 26.06 2.28 -5.50
CA GLY A 85 25.83 3.54 -4.79
C GLY A 85 24.80 4.50 -5.41
N LEU A 86 23.91 4.03 -6.30
CA LEU A 86 22.70 4.79 -6.64
C LEU A 86 21.79 4.92 -5.40
N HIS A 87 20.88 5.87 -5.47
CA HIS A 87 19.92 6.08 -4.37
C HIS A 87 19.08 4.83 -4.08
N ASP A 88 18.80 4.59 -2.82
CA ASP A 88 17.96 3.47 -2.37
C ASP A 88 16.55 3.58 -2.94
N ILE A 89 15.96 2.43 -3.25
CA ILE A 89 14.54 2.34 -3.59
C ILE A 89 13.75 1.96 -2.34
N GLY A 90 12.76 2.78 -1.99
CA GLY A 90 11.83 2.48 -0.92
C GLY A 90 10.74 1.50 -1.37
N ALA A 91 10.38 0.53 -0.52
CA ALA A 91 9.21 -0.29 -0.73
C ALA A 91 8.36 -0.36 0.55
N TRP A 92 7.04 -0.27 0.39
CA TRP A 92 6.08 -0.47 1.45
C TRP A 92 5.09 -1.54 1.03
N VAL A 93 5.01 -2.62 1.81
CA VAL A 93 4.05 -3.68 1.60
C VAL A 93 2.91 -3.52 2.59
N MET A 94 1.73 -3.15 2.08
CA MET A 94 0.54 -2.95 2.90
C MET A 94 0.09 -4.26 3.58
N PRO A 95 -0.40 -4.19 4.85
CA PRO A 95 -0.63 -2.97 5.62
C PRO A 95 0.62 -2.43 6.34
N ASN A 96 1.61 -3.25 6.72
CA ASN A 96 2.62 -2.88 7.72
C ASN A 96 3.99 -3.54 7.51
N ASN A 97 4.31 -3.96 6.31
CA ASN A 97 5.55 -4.68 5.95
C ASN A 97 5.78 -6.01 6.72
N ALA A 98 4.72 -6.63 7.21
CA ALA A 98 4.79 -7.89 7.96
C ALA A 98 3.60 -8.81 7.69
N ASP A 99 2.38 -8.27 7.79
CA ASP A 99 1.15 -9.03 7.71
C ASP A 99 0.63 -9.16 6.27
N GLU A 100 -0.29 -10.10 6.07
CA GLU A 100 -1.12 -10.13 4.87
C GLU A 100 -2.19 -9.06 4.91
N GLY A 101 -2.60 -8.56 3.74
CA GLY A 101 -3.67 -7.58 3.65
C GLY A 101 -3.44 -6.56 2.52
N ALA A 102 -4.12 -5.43 2.64
CA ALA A 102 -4.13 -4.37 1.65
C ALA A 102 -4.28 -2.99 2.30
N LEU A 103 -4.30 -1.93 1.51
CA LEU A 103 -4.48 -0.55 1.96
C LEU A 103 -5.71 -0.40 2.88
N GLU A 104 -6.81 -1.11 2.61
CA GLU A 104 -8.01 -1.04 3.43
C GLU A 104 -7.79 -1.55 4.87
N HIS A 105 -6.85 -2.48 5.08
CA HIS A 105 -6.46 -2.94 6.42
C HIS A 105 -5.67 -1.85 7.15
N TRP A 106 -4.74 -1.19 6.45
CA TRP A 106 -3.99 -0.07 6.99
C TRP A 106 -4.91 1.10 7.39
N ILE A 107 -5.88 1.48 6.53
CA ILE A 107 -6.89 2.49 6.84
C ILE A 107 -7.66 2.11 8.11
N ALA A 108 -8.18 0.87 8.19
CA ALA A 108 -8.95 0.41 9.34
C ALA A 108 -8.17 0.44 10.66
N THR A 109 -6.85 0.18 10.61
CA THR A 109 -5.98 0.22 11.81
C THR A 109 -5.66 1.64 12.26
N ASN A 110 -5.63 2.59 11.32
CA ASN A 110 -5.27 3.98 11.59
C ASN A 110 -6.47 4.93 11.63
N LEU A 111 -7.69 4.43 11.84
CA LEU A 111 -8.88 5.27 11.98
C LEU A 111 -8.78 6.20 13.18
N HIS A 112 -9.14 7.48 12.97
CA HIS A 112 -9.31 8.42 14.07
C HIS A 112 -10.29 7.86 15.10
N PRO A 113 -10.08 8.06 16.41
CA PRO A 113 -10.99 7.57 17.45
C PRO A 113 -12.46 7.92 17.23
N ASP A 114 -12.75 9.13 16.74
CA ASP A 114 -14.11 9.61 16.47
C ASP A 114 -14.80 8.87 15.31
N GLU A 115 -14.02 8.30 14.39
CA GLU A 115 -14.53 7.55 13.23
C GLU A 115 -14.85 6.08 13.54
N ARG A 116 -14.40 5.56 14.68
CA ARG A 116 -14.57 4.13 15.03
C ARG A 116 -16.03 3.72 15.16
N ALA A 117 -16.88 4.59 15.71
CA ALA A 117 -18.31 4.31 15.83
C ALA A 117 -18.99 4.21 14.45
N MET A 118 -18.67 5.10 13.54
CA MET A 118 -19.20 5.08 12.17
C MET A 118 -18.70 3.86 11.39
N MET A 119 -17.43 3.49 11.54
CA MET A 119 -16.86 2.26 10.95
C MET A 119 -17.56 1.01 11.50
N GLN A 120 -17.82 0.93 12.81
CA GLN A 120 -18.57 -0.17 13.40
C GLN A 120 -19.99 -0.24 12.85
N HIS A 121 -20.62 0.91 12.63
CA HIS A 121 -21.95 0.96 12.00
C HIS A 121 -21.90 0.46 10.55
N ALA A 122 -20.87 0.80 9.78
CA ALA A 122 -20.65 0.28 8.42
C ALA A 122 -20.50 -1.25 8.41
N GLN A 123 -19.75 -1.81 9.35
CA GLN A 123 -19.61 -3.26 9.53
C GLN A 123 -20.95 -3.93 9.84
N THR A 124 -21.71 -3.35 10.78
CA THR A 124 -23.05 -3.83 11.15
C THR A 124 -24.02 -3.78 9.97
N ALA A 125 -24.01 -2.71 9.19
CA ALA A 125 -24.85 -2.58 8.00
C ALA A 125 -24.54 -3.68 6.97
N ILE A 126 -23.28 -4.03 6.78
CA ILE A 126 -22.87 -5.13 5.90
C ILE A 126 -23.37 -6.48 6.42
N ASP A 127 -23.32 -6.72 7.73
CA ASP A 127 -23.78 -7.97 8.34
C ASP A 127 -25.30 -8.15 8.21
N HIS A 128 -26.06 -7.05 8.09
CA HIS A 128 -27.51 -7.05 7.97
C HIS A 128 -28.01 -6.89 6.52
N ILE A 129 -27.15 -7.04 5.52
CA ILE A 129 -27.60 -7.00 4.11
C ILE A 129 -28.63 -8.11 3.87
N PRO A 130 -29.84 -7.80 3.40
CA PRO A 130 -30.87 -8.79 3.09
C PRO A 130 -30.36 -9.84 2.11
N ASN A 131 -30.53 -11.11 2.42
CA ASN A 131 -30.02 -12.25 1.66
C ASN A 131 -28.47 -12.35 1.58
N GLY A 132 -27.76 -11.61 2.45
CA GLY A 132 -26.31 -11.57 2.53
C GLY A 132 -25.63 -10.75 1.43
N PRO A 133 -24.34 -10.45 1.60
CA PRO A 133 -23.57 -9.66 0.65
C PRO A 133 -23.32 -10.43 -0.67
N LYS A 134 -23.37 -9.72 -1.80
CA LYS A 134 -23.06 -10.28 -3.13
C LYS A 134 -21.56 -10.38 -3.41
N PHE A 135 -20.70 -9.74 -2.62
CA PHE A 135 -19.26 -9.82 -2.74
C PHE A 135 -18.68 -11.06 -2.03
N LYS A 136 -17.51 -11.52 -2.49
CA LYS A 136 -16.79 -12.64 -1.86
C LYS A 136 -16.27 -12.24 -0.47
N PRO A 137 -16.16 -13.18 0.50
CA PRO A 137 -15.62 -12.88 1.86
C PRO A 137 -14.26 -12.17 1.84
N ALA A 138 -13.39 -12.49 0.90
CA ALA A 138 -12.10 -11.81 0.73
C ALA A 138 -12.21 -10.30 0.43
N LYS A 139 -13.36 -9.82 -0.03
CA LYS A 139 -13.62 -8.39 -0.31
C LYS A 139 -14.32 -7.66 0.85
N ARG A 140 -14.54 -8.34 1.98
CA ARG A 140 -15.28 -7.76 3.11
C ARG A 140 -14.64 -6.46 3.61
N LYS A 141 -13.32 -6.44 3.87
CA LYS A 141 -12.64 -5.24 4.35
C LYS A 141 -12.79 -4.06 3.38
N LYS A 142 -12.67 -4.34 2.09
CA LYS A 142 -12.91 -3.34 1.05
C LYS A 142 -14.33 -2.78 1.08
N ALA A 143 -15.33 -3.64 1.28
CA ALA A 143 -16.73 -3.21 1.39
C ALA A 143 -16.95 -2.35 2.65
N GLU A 144 -16.38 -2.72 3.80
CA GLU A 144 -16.46 -1.97 5.05
C GLU A 144 -15.91 -0.55 4.88
N ILE A 145 -14.71 -0.41 4.33
CA ILE A 145 -14.09 0.89 4.06
C ILE A 145 -14.91 1.70 3.05
N ALA A 146 -15.37 1.08 1.96
CA ALA A 146 -16.18 1.77 0.97
C ALA A 146 -17.51 2.28 1.54
N THR A 147 -18.16 1.49 2.40
CA THR A 147 -19.41 1.88 3.09
C THR A 147 -19.16 3.04 4.06
N TRP A 148 -18.11 2.96 4.88
CA TRP A 148 -17.71 4.03 5.78
C TRP A 148 -17.40 5.33 5.03
N LEU A 149 -16.65 5.25 3.92
CA LEU A 149 -16.33 6.42 3.09
C LEU A 149 -17.58 7.01 2.40
N ALA A 150 -18.54 6.18 2.01
CA ALA A 150 -19.78 6.65 1.41
C ALA A 150 -20.65 7.49 2.37
N TRP A 151 -20.39 7.45 3.66
CA TRP A 151 -21.07 8.26 4.67
C TRP A 151 -20.30 9.49 5.11
N GLN A 152 -19.13 9.73 4.52
CA GLN A 152 -18.35 10.93 4.75
C GLN A 152 -18.90 12.14 3.98
N ALA A 153 -18.36 13.34 4.25
CA ALA A 153 -18.84 14.58 3.65
C ALA A 153 -18.78 14.60 2.10
N GLU A 154 -17.90 13.82 1.50
CA GLU A 154 -17.69 13.74 0.05
C GLU A 154 -17.68 12.28 -0.42
N PRO A 155 -18.83 11.61 -0.51
CA PRO A 155 -18.92 10.15 -0.69
C PRO A 155 -18.41 9.64 -2.04
N ASP A 156 -18.25 10.48 -3.04
CA ASP A 156 -17.81 10.15 -4.40
C ASP A 156 -16.29 10.17 -4.61
N HIS A 157 -15.51 10.58 -3.61
CA HIS A 157 -14.05 10.73 -3.73
C HIS A 157 -13.26 9.43 -3.56
N GLY A 158 -13.90 8.29 -3.33
CA GLY A 158 -13.24 6.98 -3.23
C GLY A 158 -12.21 6.88 -2.08
N LEU A 159 -11.24 5.98 -2.23
CA LEU A 159 -10.26 5.67 -1.16
C LEU A 159 -9.36 6.87 -0.78
N TRP A 160 -9.10 7.78 -1.70
CA TRP A 160 -8.24 8.92 -1.41
C TRP A 160 -8.86 9.87 -0.36
N GLN A 161 -10.18 9.83 -0.20
CA GLN A 161 -10.87 10.57 0.85
C GLN A 161 -10.38 10.19 2.27
N ALA A 162 -9.97 8.93 2.48
CA ALA A 162 -9.43 8.52 3.77
C ALA A 162 -8.20 9.34 4.21
N ALA A 163 -7.46 9.92 3.27
CA ALA A 163 -6.31 10.78 3.58
C ALA A 163 -6.70 12.23 3.98
N LYS A 164 -7.99 12.58 4.00
CA LYS A 164 -8.44 13.90 4.48
C LYS A 164 -8.22 14.04 5.99
N PRO A 165 -7.91 15.27 6.45
CA PRO A 165 -7.72 15.53 7.88
C PRO A 165 -8.90 15.06 8.73
N GLY A 166 -8.60 14.44 9.86
CA GLY A 166 -9.59 14.01 10.86
C GLY A 166 -10.19 12.63 10.63
N LEU A 167 -9.95 11.95 9.49
CA LEU A 167 -10.44 10.59 9.27
C LEU A 167 -9.46 9.53 9.78
N LEU A 168 -8.17 9.80 9.71
CA LEU A 168 -7.13 8.92 10.22
C LEU A 168 -6.41 9.55 11.41
N ASP A 169 -5.93 8.71 12.30
CA ASP A 169 -5.14 9.09 13.48
C ASP A 169 -3.67 9.22 13.08
N GLU A 170 -3.22 10.46 12.88
CA GLU A 170 -1.83 10.76 12.53
C GLU A 170 -0.84 10.42 13.66
N SER A 171 -1.32 10.20 14.88
CA SER A 171 -0.50 9.74 16.02
C SER A 171 -0.38 8.21 16.08
N ALA A 172 -1.14 7.47 15.27
CA ALA A 172 -1.10 6.02 15.27
C ALA A 172 0.28 5.50 14.83
N PRO A 173 0.81 4.43 15.49
CA PRO A 173 2.16 3.93 15.20
C PRO A 173 2.42 3.56 13.73
N GLN A 174 1.42 2.99 13.05
CA GLN A 174 1.58 2.62 11.63
C GLN A 174 1.53 3.85 10.70
N TRP A 175 0.79 4.90 11.04
CA TRP A 175 0.84 6.17 10.33
C TRP A 175 2.24 6.80 10.48
N GLN A 176 2.74 6.90 11.70
CA GLN A 176 4.07 7.45 11.99
C GLN A 176 5.18 6.65 11.29
N ALA A 177 5.07 5.33 11.26
CA ALA A 177 6.04 4.48 10.57
C ALA A 177 6.03 4.73 9.04
N LEU A 178 4.85 4.83 8.42
CA LEU A 178 4.74 5.15 6.98
C LEU A 178 5.30 6.55 6.67
N GLN A 179 4.97 7.55 7.49
CA GLN A 179 5.47 8.90 7.33
C GLN A 179 7.01 8.96 7.47
N ALA A 180 7.56 8.34 8.51
CA ALA A 180 9.01 8.28 8.73
C ALA A 180 9.74 7.58 7.58
N TRP A 181 9.16 6.50 7.05
CA TRP A 181 9.69 5.82 5.87
C TRP A 181 9.68 6.72 4.63
N LEU A 182 8.57 7.43 4.35
CA LEU A 182 8.50 8.37 3.22
C LEU A 182 9.55 9.47 3.35
N VAL A 183 9.67 10.09 4.53
CA VAL A 183 10.70 11.09 4.79
C VAL A 183 12.08 10.52 4.49
N ARG A 184 12.41 9.35 5.02
CA ARG A 184 13.71 8.71 4.78
C ARG A 184 14.00 8.45 3.30
N VAL A 185 13.01 7.97 2.53
CA VAL A 185 13.20 7.67 1.10
C VAL A 185 13.42 8.95 0.29
N PHE A 186 12.71 10.04 0.63
CA PHE A 186 12.71 11.24 -0.21
C PHE A 186 13.60 12.38 0.31
N THR A 187 14.13 12.30 1.54
CA THR A 187 14.98 13.37 2.11
C THR A 187 16.38 12.89 2.57
N ALA A 188 16.69 11.58 2.56
CA ALA A 188 18.03 11.11 2.84
C ALA A 188 19.00 11.57 1.74
N ASP A 189 20.14 12.16 2.15
CA ASP A 189 21.26 12.54 1.27
C ASP A 189 22.06 11.32 0.83
#